data_499516f3ae83ba305ed7031d31f2d181
#
_entry.id   499516f3ae83ba305ed7031d31f2d181
#
_cell.length_a   1.000
_cell.length_b   1.000
_cell.length_c   1.000
_cell.angle_alpha   90.00
_cell.angle_beta   90.00
_cell.angle_gamma   90.00
#
_symmetry.space_group_name_H-M   'P 1'
#
loop_
_entity.id
_entity.type
_entity.pdbx_description
1 polymer ?
#
loop_
_entity_poly.entity_id
_entity_poly.type
_entity_poly.pdbx_seq_one_letter_code
_entity_poly.pdbx_strand_id
1 'polypeptide(L)'
;EKDLCQYVNKIELPMEIAGAIEFRSQAKLHPVKYGYGLAKCIVNNNSRIYENSQVTDIKKVDGKYEVYVNKNKVTADYVVIATRYPFIKIPGYYFLKMYQSTSYAIVADVKSELFDGMYINYEVPNMSFRVIEDNGKKLLLAVGYDYKTGTEELKNGYTRLETAVRKIYPDTEVLYKWSAEDCISLDKIPYIGDFSVTMPNVYVATGFNKWGITSSNVAANIIADKILGKENEYE
;
A
#
# COMPACT_ATOMS: atom_id res chain seq x y z
N GLU A 1 -15.80 14.42 16.67
CA GLU A 1 -14.48 13.74 16.55
C GLU A 1 -14.02 13.13 17.88
N LYS A 2 -14.34 13.73 19.05
CA LYS A 2 -13.93 13.18 20.36
C LYS A 2 -14.49 11.79 20.65
N ASP A 3 -15.56 11.38 19.99
CA ASP A 3 -16.22 10.07 20.18
C ASP A 3 -15.64 8.96 19.29
N LEU A 4 -14.69 9.28 18.39
CA LEU A 4 -14.10 8.34 17.45
C LEU A 4 -12.85 7.65 17.98
N CYS A 5 -12.22 8.18 19.02
CA CYS A 5 -11.05 7.57 19.64
C CYS A 5 -11.08 7.66 21.16
N GLN A 6 -10.49 6.68 21.82
CA GLN A 6 -10.35 6.65 23.28
C GLN A 6 -9.03 6.00 23.69
N TYR A 7 -8.54 6.37 24.87
CA TYR A 7 -7.43 5.67 25.51
C TYR A 7 -7.94 4.38 26.17
N VAL A 8 -7.19 3.30 25.98
CA VAL A 8 -7.43 2.01 26.61
C VAL A 8 -6.12 1.45 27.19
N ASN A 9 -6.22 0.73 28.30
CA ASN A 9 -5.08 0.08 28.97
C ASN A 9 -5.07 -1.45 28.79
N LYS A 10 -6.04 -1.99 28.05
CA LYS A 10 -6.14 -3.40 27.70
C LYS A 10 -6.59 -3.53 26.23
N ILE A 11 -6.13 -4.58 25.59
CA ILE A 11 -6.48 -4.97 24.23
C ILE A 11 -6.82 -6.45 24.18
N GLU A 12 -7.38 -6.93 23.08
CA GLU A 12 -7.74 -8.35 22.91
C GLU A 12 -6.52 -9.25 22.63
N LEU A 13 -5.38 -8.68 22.20
CA LEU A 13 -4.15 -9.46 22.08
C LEU A 13 -3.69 -9.94 23.45
N PRO A 14 -3.27 -11.23 23.61
CA PRO A 14 -2.82 -11.78 24.89
C PRO A 14 -1.40 -11.31 25.22
N MET A 15 -1.24 -10.01 25.41
CA MET A 15 0.03 -9.36 25.76
C MET A 15 -0.22 -8.14 26.65
N GLU A 16 0.75 -7.84 27.50
CA GLU A 16 0.74 -6.61 28.28
C GLU A 16 1.12 -5.41 27.40
N ILE A 17 0.43 -4.31 27.61
CA ILE A 17 0.70 -3.02 26.94
C ILE A 17 0.76 -1.91 27.98
N ALA A 18 1.54 -0.88 27.72
CA ALA A 18 1.55 0.35 28.51
C ALA A 18 0.25 1.17 28.32
N GLY A 19 -0.36 1.07 27.16
CA GLY A 19 -1.60 1.71 26.78
C GLY A 19 -1.78 1.73 25.27
N ALA A 20 -2.98 2.04 24.80
CA ALA A 20 -3.29 2.17 23.40
C ALA A 20 -4.33 3.26 23.14
N ILE A 21 -4.38 3.74 21.90
CA ILE A 21 -5.48 4.57 21.39
C ILE A 21 -6.34 3.68 20.49
N GLU A 22 -7.58 3.49 20.90
CA GLU A 22 -8.58 2.80 20.09
C GLU A 22 -9.30 3.80 19.18
N PHE A 23 -9.35 3.50 17.89
CA PHE A 23 -10.15 4.20 16.89
C PHE A 23 -11.36 3.34 16.55
N ARG A 24 -12.57 3.86 16.78
CA ARG A 24 -13.83 3.18 16.49
C ARG A 24 -14.25 3.38 15.04
N SER A 25 -15.23 2.60 14.60
CA SER A 25 -15.83 2.69 13.26
C SER A 25 -14.81 2.55 12.12
N GLN A 26 -13.78 1.74 12.34
CA GLN A 26 -12.82 1.39 11.31
C GLN A 26 -13.31 0.17 10.51
N ALA A 27 -12.68 -0.07 9.36
CA ALA A 27 -13.01 -1.19 8.50
C ALA A 27 -11.74 -1.91 8.01
N LYS A 28 -11.87 -3.21 7.81
CA LYS A 28 -10.87 -4.03 7.12
C LYS A 28 -11.49 -4.60 5.84
N LEU A 29 -10.69 -4.71 4.80
CA LEU A 29 -11.13 -5.26 3.52
C LEU A 29 -10.10 -6.29 3.01
N HIS A 30 -10.54 -7.11 2.08
CA HIS A 30 -9.67 -8.01 1.35
C HIS A 30 -9.15 -7.29 0.09
N PRO A 31 -7.87 -6.85 0.04
CA PRO A 31 -7.37 -5.95 -1.00
C PRO A 31 -7.46 -6.55 -2.41
N VAL A 32 -7.25 -7.87 -2.56
CA VAL A 32 -7.35 -8.53 -3.86
C VAL A 32 -8.80 -8.58 -4.37
N LYS A 33 -9.77 -8.89 -3.50
CA LYS A 33 -11.20 -8.86 -3.87
C LYS A 33 -11.64 -7.44 -4.24
N TYR A 34 -11.15 -6.43 -3.51
CA TYR A 34 -11.39 -5.02 -3.82
C TYR A 34 -10.82 -4.66 -5.20
N GLY A 35 -9.56 -5.03 -5.48
CA GLY A 35 -8.94 -4.81 -6.78
C GLY A 35 -9.69 -5.48 -7.94
N TYR A 36 -10.13 -6.72 -7.78
CA TYR A 36 -10.98 -7.39 -8.78
C TYR A 36 -12.33 -6.71 -8.98
N GLY A 37 -12.93 -6.17 -7.90
CA GLY A 37 -14.14 -5.35 -8.01
C GLY A 37 -13.93 -4.12 -8.88
N LEU A 38 -12.84 -3.38 -8.64
CA LEU A 38 -12.45 -2.22 -9.46
C LEU A 38 -12.17 -2.60 -10.92
N ALA A 39 -11.45 -3.71 -11.15
CA ALA A 39 -11.18 -4.19 -12.50
C ALA A 39 -12.46 -4.50 -13.28
N LYS A 40 -13.46 -5.12 -12.65
CA LYS A 40 -14.79 -5.32 -13.24
C LYS A 40 -15.47 -4.00 -13.60
N CYS A 41 -15.40 -3.00 -12.72
CA CYS A 41 -15.95 -1.67 -13.00
C CYS A 41 -15.27 -1.03 -14.22
N ILE A 42 -13.96 -1.12 -14.36
CA ILE A 42 -13.20 -0.60 -15.50
C ILE A 42 -13.71 -1.23 -16.81
N VAL A 43 -13.80 -2.55 -16.86
CA VAL A 43 -14.24 -3.30 -18.07
C VAL A 43 -15.71 -3.00 -18.39
N ASN A 44 -16.58 -2.95 -17.39
CA ASN A 44 -18.00 -2.66 -17.57
C ASN A 44 -18.26 -1.21 -18.10
N ASN A 45 -17.32 -0.30 -17.89
CA ASN A 45 -17.35 1.07 -18.43
C ASN A 45 -16.59 1.20 -19.76
N ASN A 46 -16.48 0.13 -20.55
CA ASN A 46 -15.82 0.07 -21.86
C ASN A 46 -14.34 0.47 -21.85
N SER A 47 -13.69 0.47 -20.71
CA SER A 47 -12.24 0.66 -20.57
C SER A 47 -11.53 -0.69 -20.66
N ARG A 48 -10.22 -0.68 -20.91
CA ARG A 48 -9.43 -1.89 -21.15
C ARG A 48 -8.33 -2.04 -20.09
N ILE A 49 -8.06 -3.28 -19.73
CA ILE A 49 -6.93 -3.67 -18.89
C ILE A 49 -6.04 -4.60 -19.73
N TYR A 50 -4.75 -4.30 -19.75
CA TYR A 50 -3.75 -5.11 -20.45
C TYR A 50 -2.77 -5.68 -19.44
N GLU A 51 -2.88 -6.96 -19.15
CA GLU A 51 -1.93 -7.69 -18.32
C GLU A 51 -0.67 -8.06 -19.11
N ASN A 52 0.42 -8.39 -18.42
CA ASN A 52 1.71 -8.74 -19.03
C ASN A 52 2.24 -7.68 -20.03
N SER A 53 1.87 -6.44 -19.80
CA SER A 53 2.09 -5.31 -20.71
C SER A 53 2.91 -4.23 -20.03
N GLN A 54 4.22 -4.50 -19.86
CA GLN A 54 5.13 -3.59 -19.18
C GLN A 54 5.36 -2.33 -20.01
N VAL A 55 5.03 -1.16 -19.45
CA VAL A 55 5.39 0.14 -20.00
C VAL A 55 6.87 0.39 -19.77
N THR A 56 7.59 0.75 -20.83
CA THR A 56 9.04 0.99 -20.81
C THR A 56 9.44 2.43 -21.01
N ASP A 57 8.61 3.21 -21.72
CA ASP A 57 8.90 4.60 -22.02
C ASP A 57 7.62 5.40 -22.30
N ILE A 58 7.69 6.73 -22.16
CA ILE A 58 6.64 7.68 -22.50
C ILE A 58 7.30 8.85 -23.23
N LYS A 59 6.81 9.18 -24.45
CA LYS A 59 7.32 10.27 -25.25
C LYS A 59 6.19 11.20 -25.68
N LYS A 60 6.45 12.50 -25.70
CA LYS A 60 5.51 13.48 -26.23
C LYS A 60 5.73 13.60 -27.74
N VAL A 61 4.68 13.37 -28.53
CA VAL A 61 4.68 13.44 -30.00
C VAL A 61 3.39 14.13 -30.44
N ASP A 62 3.52 15.18 -31.23
CA ASP A 62 2.39 15.94 -31.79
C ASP A 62 1.30 16.36 -30.79
N GLY A 63 1.74 16.76 -29.58
CA GLY A 63 0.84 17.22 -28.51
C GLY A 63 0.23 16.13 -27.67
N LYS A 64 0.38 14.85 -28.04
CA LYS A 64 -0.06 13.67 -27.29
C LYS A 64 1.11 12.89 -26.72
N TYR A 65 0.82 11.84 -25.94
CA TYR A 65 1.83 10.94 -25.38
C TYR A 65 1.76 9.57 -26.07
N GLU A 66 2.89 9.11 -26.55
CA GLU A 66 3.11 7.74 -26.97
C GLU A 66 3.68 6.94 -25.78
N VAL A 67 2.90 5.99 -25.29
CA VAL A 67 3.26 5.07 -24.20
C VAL A 67 3.75 3.77 -24.82
N TYR A 68 5.01 3.45 -24.62
CA TYR A 68 5.65 2.28 -25.23
C TYR A 68 5.51 1.05 -24.34
N VAL A 69 4.98 -0.02 -24.92
CA VAL A 69 4.69 -1.29 -24.25
C VAL A 69 5.25 -2.43 -25.10
N ASN A 70 6.34 -3.04 -24.67
CA ASN A 70 7.06 -4.05 -25.46
C ASN A 70 7.42 -3.51 -26.87
N LYS A 71 6.82 -4.13 -27.93
CA LYS A 71 7.00 -3.68 -29.32
C LYS A 71 5.83 -2.81 -29.83
N ASN A 72 4.88 -2.50 -28.98
CA ASN A 72 3.67 -1.76 -29.31
C ASN A 72 3.72 -0.37 -28.65
N LYS A 73 2.81 0.50 -29.09
CA LYS A 73 2.58 1.79 -28.44
C LYS A 73 1.09 2.10 -28.33
N VAL A 74 0.73 2.87 -27.32
CA VAL A 74 -0.61 3.44 -27.12
C VAL A 74 -0.48 4.96 -27.13
N THR A 75 -1.34 5.64 -27.88
CA THR A 75 -1.40 7.10 -27.87
C THR A 75 -2.47 7.58 -26.89
N ALA A 76 -2.12 8.54 -26.05
CA ALA A 76 -2.99 9.07 -24.99
C ALA A 76 -2.86 10.59 -24.87
N ASP A 77 -3.95 11.27 -24.50
CA ASP A 77 -3.96 12.69 -24.18
C ASP A 77 -3.47 12.94 -22.73
N TYR A 78 -3.75 12.00 -21.84
CA TYR A 78 -3.36 12.00 -20.43
C TYR A 78 -2.68 10.69 -20.07
N VAL A 79 -1.70 10.74 -19.17
CA VAL A 79 -1.02 9.55 -18.65
C VAL A 79 -0.96 9.63 -17.13
N VAL A 80 -1.32 8.55 -16.43
CA VAL A 80 -1.19 8.44 -14.98
C VAL A 80 -0.16 7.37 -14.63
N ILE A 81 0.92 7.77 -13.97
CA ILE A 81 1.97 6.87 -13.49
C ILE A 81 1.62 6.43 -12.07
N ALA A 82 0.94 5.29 -11.97
CA ALA A 82 0.52 4.69 -10.70
C ALA A 82 1.26 3.36 -10.44
N THR A 83 2.54 3.30 -10.77
CA THR A 83 3.38 2.10 -10.79
C THR A 83 4.07 1.80 -9.46
N ARG A 84 3.56 2.29 -8.35
CA ARG A 84 4.18 2.27 -7.02
C ARG A 84 5.49 3.05 -7.00
N TYR A 85 6.52 2.63 -7.72
CA TYR A 85 7.75 3.38 -7.95
C TYR A 85 7.79 3.87 -9.41
N PRO A 86 7.85 5.19 -9.67
CA PRO A 86 7.88 5.73 -11.02
C PRO A 86 9.13 5.26 -11.77
N PHE A 87 8.93 4.60 -12.91
CA PHE A 87 10.03 4.03 -13.70
C PHE A 87 10.74 5.10 -14.56
N ILE A 88 10.09 6.22 -14.87
CA ILE A 88 10.70 7.35 -15.55
C ILE A 88 11.51 8.16 -14.53
N LYS A 89 12.84 8.14 -14.69
CA LYS A 89 13.75 8.80 -13.76
C LYS A 89 13.78 10.31 -13.94
N ILE A 90 13.84 10.78 -15.18
CA ILE A 90 13.93 12.19 -15.58
C ILE A 90 12.71 12.49 -16.47
N PRO A 91 11.97 13.58 -16.22
CA PRO A 91 12.30 14.71 -15.34
C PRO A 91 11.75 14.60 -13.90
N GLY A 92 11.09 13.50 -13.50
CA GLY A 92 10.44 13.42 -12.17
C GLY A 92 11.39 13.39 -10.97
N TYR A 93 12.58 12.79 -11.12
CA TYR A 93 13.61 12.64 -10.05
C TYR A 93 13.10 11.99 -8.76
N TYR A 94 12.08 11.12 -8.82
CA TYR A 94 11.48 10.47 -7.66
C TYR A 94 12.46 9.59 -6.88
N PHE A 95 13.50 9.09 -7.52
CA PHE A 95 14.59 8.34 -6.88
C PHE A 95 15.40 9.17 -5.86
N LEU A 96 15.34 10.50 -5.93
CA LEU A 96 15.93 11.41 -4.93
C LEU A 96 14.96 11.79 -3.81
N LYS A 97 13.67 11.50 -3.97
CA LYS A 97 12.60 11.94 -3.07
C LYS A 97 12.02 10.82 -2.23
N MET A 98 12.34 9.57 -2.56
CA MET A 98 11.77 8.39 -1.91
C MET A 98 12.79 7.29 -1.72
N TYR A 99 12.52 6.42 -0.78
CA TYR A 99 13.21 5.13 -0.64
C TYR A 99 12.18 4.01 -0.51
N GLN A 100 12.62 2.77 -0.70
CA GLN A 100 11.76 1.60 -0.48
C GLN A 100 11.99 1.03 0.92
N SER A 101 10.92 0.62 1.57
CA SER A 101 10.91 -0.09 2.85
C SER A 101 10.28 -1.46 2.64
N THR A 102 11.01 -2.52 2.93
CA THR A 102 10.52 -3.90 2.88
C THR A 102 9.92 -4.28 4.22
N SER A 103 8.72 -4.85 4.21
CA SER A 103 8.07 -5.45 5.38
C SER A 103 7.86 -6.94 5.15
N TYR A 104 7.94 -7.72 6.23
CA TYR A 104 7.64 -9.14 6.23
C TYR A 104 6.23 -9.39 6.72
N ALA A 105 5.57 -10.37 6.12
CA ALA A 105 4.23 -10.81 6.49
C ALA A 105 4.19 -12.33 6.67
N ILE A 106 3.44 -12.78 7.67
CA ILE A 106 3.10 -14.18 7.87
C ILE A 106 1.60 -14.33 8.09
N VAL A 107 1.02 -15.40 7.57
CA VAL A 107 -0.31 -15.87 7.96
C VAL A 107 -0.13 -17.16 8.74
N ALA A 108 -0.77 -17.20 9.88
CA ALA A 108 -0.63 -18.32 10.81
C ALA A 108 -1.98 -18.82 11.32
N ASP A 109 -2.04 -20.13 11.49
CA ASP A 109 -3.05 -20.79 12.30
C ASP A 109 -2.63 -20.77 13.76
N VAL A 110 -3.53 -20.38 14.64
CA VAL A 110 -3.31 -20.39 16.10
C VAL A 110 -4.51 -21.05 16.76
N LYS A 111 -4.25 -21.84 17.81
CA LYS A 111 -5.31 -22.58 18.53
C LYS A 111 -6.08 -21.70 19.49
N SER A 112 -5.48 -20.60 19.92
CA SER A 112 -6.08 -19.63 20.82
C SER A 112 -7.20 -18.86 20.13
N GLU A 113 -8.14 -18.36 20.90
CA GLU A 113 -9.17 -17.45 20.39
C GLU A 113 -8.54 -16.19 19.78
N LEU A 114 -8.98 -15.83 18.58
CA LEU A 114 -8.52 -14.65 17.85
C LEU A 114 -9.46 -13.48 18.09
N PHE A 115 -8.88 -12.31 18.12
CA PHE A 115 -9.52 -11.01 18.28
C PHE A 115 -10.25 -10.55 17.01
N ASP A 116 -11.03 -9.47 17.11
CA ASP A 116 -11.68 -8.85 15.93
C ASP A 116 -11.01 -7.55 15.50
N GLY A 117 -10.34 -6.85 16.37
CA GLY A 117 -9.65 -5.59 16.12
C GLY A 117 -8.51 -5.68 15.10
N MET A 118 -7.93 -4.52 14.81
CA MET A 118 -6.67 -4.38 14.07
C MET A 118 -5.69 -3.62 14.95
N TYR A 119 -4.49 -4.12 15.09
CA TYR A 119 -3.49 -3.58 16.00
C TYR A 119 -2.22 -3.20 15.25
N ILE A 120 -1.63 -2.08 15.63
CA ILE A 120 -0.30 -1.66 15.22
C ILE A 120 0.43 -1.08 16.43
N ASN A 121 1.67 -1.49 16.67
CA ASN A 121 2.48 -0.86 17.69
C ASN A 121 3.27 0.33 17.11
N TYR A 122 3.65 1.25 18.00
CA TYR A 122 4.47 2.40 17.66
C TYR A 122 5.98 2.12 17.83
N GLU A 123 6.33 1.17 18.71
CA GLU A 123 7.71 0.84 19.02
C GLU A 123 8.40 0.05 17.90
N VAL A 124 9.72 0.17 17.83
CA VAL A 124 10.56 -0.61 16.90
C VAL A 124 10.94 -1.93 17.58
N PRO A 125 10.73 -3.07 16.91
CA PRO A 125 10.26 -3.23 15.52
C PRO A 125 8.74 -3.01 15.41
N ASN A 126 8.34 -2.23 14.40
CA ASN A 126 6.92 -2.05 14.12
C ASN A 126 6.29 -3.38 13.75
N MET A 127 5.15 -3.66 14.35
CA MET A 127 4.34 -4.85 14.06
C MET A 127 2.87 -4.49 13.99
N SER A 128 2.15 -5.13 13.09
CA SER A 128 0.70 -5.03 13.02
C SER A 128 0.07 -6.42 13.00
N PHE A 129 -1.11 -6.52 13.61
CA PHE A 129 -1.88 -7.74 13.74
C PHE A 129 -3.30 -7.52 13.28
N ARG A 130 -3.82 -8.46 12.53
CA ARG A 130 -5.23 -8.51 12.14
C ARG A 130 -5.66 -9.94 11.90
N VAL A 131 -6.94 -10.20 12.04
CA VAL A 131 -7.53 -11.50 11.68
C VAL A 131 -8.08 -11.42 10.27
N ILE A 132 -7.75 -12.42 9.49
CA ILE A 132 -8.32 -12.66 8.16
C ILE A 132 -9.14 -13.93 8.20
N GLU A 133 -10.04 -14.09 7.25
CA GLU A 133 -10.85 -15.28 7.08
C GLU A 133 -10.50 -15.96 5.75
N ASP A 134 -10.16 -17.23 5.82
CA ASP A 134 -9.92 -18.08 4.66
C ASP A 134 -10.73 -19.37 4.77
N ASN A 135 -11.63 -19.60 3.80
CA ASN A 135 -12.52 -20.76 3.76
C ASN A 135 -13.29 -21.01 5.08
N GLY A 136 -13.76 -19.93 5.72
CA GLY A 136 -14.48 -20.00 6.99
C GLY A 136 -13.60 -20.20 8.23
N LYS A 137 -12.27 -20.26 8.06
CA LYS A 137 -11.30 -20.33 9.15
C LYS A 137 -10.70 -18.97 9.43
N LYS A 138 -10.69 -18.57 10.70
CA LYS A 138 -9.98 -17.36 11.14
C LYS A 138 -8.49 -17.66 11.27
N LEU A 139 -7.66 -16.80 10.65
CA LEU A 139 -6.20 -16.90 10.66
C LEU A 139 -5.61 -15.58 11.14
N LEU A 140 -4.49 -15.65 11.81
CA LEU A 140 -3.71 -14.48 12.23
C LEU A 140 -2.82 -14.00 11.07
N LEU A 141 -2.98 -12.75 10.66
CA LEU A 141 -2.04 -12.05 9.80
C LEU A 141 -1.18 -11.12 10.66
N ALA A 142 0.11 -11.37 10.69
CA ALA A 142 1.10 -10.50 11.32
C ALA A 142 2.04 -9.93 10.27
N VAL A 143 2.32 -8.62 10.37
CA VAL A 143 3.24 -7.90 9.48
C VAL A 143 4.19 -7.07 10.33
N GLY A 144 5.47 -7.01 9.94
CA GLY A 144 6.42 -6.20 10.70
C GLY A 144 7.86 -6.40 10.30
N TYR A 145 8.75 -5.96 11.20
CA TYR A 145 10.20 -6.02 10.99
C TYR A 145 10.63 -5.34 9.69
N ASP A 146 10.03 -4.19 9.43
CA ASP A 146 10.36 -3.40 8.24
C ASP A 146 11.77 -2.80 8.32
N TYR A 147 12.40 -2.70 7.16
CA TYR A 147 13.73 -2.14 7.00
C TYR A 147 13.87 -1.41 5.67
N LYS A 148 14.84 -0.52 5.58
CA LYS A 148 15.14 0.15 4.30
C LYS A 148 15.67 -0.87 3.30
N THR A 149 14.98 -1.03 2.19
CA THR A 149 15.34 -1.98 1.13
C THR A 149 16.77 -1.74 0.64
N GLY A 150 17.53 -2.83 0.49
CA GLY A 150 18.94 -2.77 0.06
C GLY A 150 19.95 -2.57 1.19
N THR A 151 19.53 -2.45 2.45
CA THR A 151 20.44 -2.47 3.60
C THR A 151 20.61 -3.89 4.14
N GLU A 152 21.77 -4.20 4.72
CA GLU A 152 22.08 -5.57 5.21
C GLU A 152 21.40 -5.94 6.53
N GLU A 153 20.68 -5.02 7.15
CA GLU A 153 20.29 -5.12 8.56
C GLU A 153 19.35 -6.26 8.94
N LEU A 154 18.65 -6.90 7.99
CA LEU A 154 17.66 -7.92 8.35
C LEU A 154 17.61 -9.15 7.42
N LYS A 155 18.69 -9.93 7.38
CA LYS A 155 18.70 -11.22 6.65
C LYS A 155 17.69 -12.27 7.16
N ASN A 156 17.07 -12.07 8.33
CA ASN A 156 16.20 -13.06 9.01
C ASN A 156 14.83 -12.51 9.42
N GLY A 157 14.24 -11.59 8.65
CA GLY A 157 13.01 -10.92 9.04
C GLY A 157 11.83 -11.86 9.29
N TYR A 158 11.66 -12.91 8.47
CA TYR A 158 10.63 -13.92 8.71
C TYR A 158 10.81 -14.64 10.04
N THR A 159 12.03 -15.10 10.35
CA THR A 159 12.32 -15.79 11.62
C THR A 159 12.08 -14.89 12.81
N ARG A 160 12.45 -13.62 12.72
CA ARG A 160 12.22 -12.64 13.80
C ARG A 160 10.74 -12.37 13.99
N LEU A 161 9.99 -12.18 12.90
CA LEU A 161 8.53 -11.98 12.96
C LEU A 161 7.84 -13.22 13.54
N GLU A 162 8.18 -14.42 13.08
CA GLU A 162 7.64 -15.67 13.60
C GLU A 162 7.96 -15.84 15.07
N THR A 163 9.19 -15.57 15.50
CA THR A 163 9.60 -15.62 16.91
C THR A 163 8.78 -14.66 17.78
N ALA A 164 8.53 -13.44 17.27
CA ALA A 164 7.72 -12.47 17.99
C ALA A 164 6.25 -12.90 18.10
N VAL A 165 5.69 -13.47 17.03
CA VAL A 165 4.32 -14.00 17.05
C VAL A 165 4.21 -15.18 18.00
N ARG A 166 5.18 -16.11 18.03
CA ARG A 166 5.19 -17.26 18.95
C ARG A 166 5.31 -16.87 20.43
N LYS A 167 5.85 -15.70 20.75
CA LYS A 167 5.84 -15.18 22.13
C LYS A 167 4.42 -14.82 22.58
N ILE A 168 3.56 -14.37 21.65
CA ILE A 168 2.18 -14.00 21.92
C ILE A 168 1.27 -15.24 21.82
N TYR A 169 1.50 -16.06 20.79
CA TYR A 169 0.76 -17.29 20.47
C TYR A 169 1.73 -18.46 20.32
N PRO A 170 2.04 -19.19 21.40
CA PRO A 170 3.03 -20.28 21.39
C PRO A 170 2.73 -21.39 20.37
N ASP A 171 1.45 -21.69 20.16
CA ASP A 171 0.97 -22.76 19.25
C ASP A 171 0.88 -22.33 17.78
N THR A 172 1.59 -21.29 17.38
CA THR A 172 1.56 -20.75 16.02
C THR A 172 2.05 -21.78 14.99
N GLU A 173 1.23 -22.06 14.00
CA GLU A 173 1.60 -22.76 12.76
C GLU A 173 1.60 -21.78 11.60
N VAL A 174 2.76 -21.50 11.02
CA VAL A 174 2.87 -20.56 9.90
C VAL A 174 2.49 -21.23 8.60
N LEU A 175 1.45 -20.73 7.92
CA LEU A 175 0.91 -21.27 6.69
C LEU A 175 1.49 -20.57 5.45
N TYR A 176 1.63 -19.23 5.49
CA TYR A 176 2.10 -18.42 4.37
C TYR A 176 3.10 -17.37 4.84
N LYS A 177 4.06 -17.05 3.96
CA LYS A 177 5.08 -16.01 4.17
C LYS A 177 5.28 -15.23 2.89
N TRP A 178 5.36 -13.92 2.98
CA TRP A 178 5.77 -13.05 1.88
C TRP A 178 6.37 -11.75 2.41
N SER A 179 7.04 -11.03 1.53
CA SER A 179 7.49 -9.67 1.78
C SER A 179 7.00 -8.73 0.69
N ALA A 180 6.87 -7.47 1.02
CA ALA A 180 6.51 -6.43 0.07
C ALA A 180 7.29 -5.15 0.39
N GLU A 181 7.59 -4.38 -0.66
CA GLU A 181 8.20 -3.07 -0.52
C GLU A 181 7.14 -1.99 -0.65
N ASP A 182 7.27 -0.97 0.17
CA ASP A 182 6.50 0.27 0.11
C ASP A 182 7.41 1.44 -0.27
N CYS A 183 6.88 2.38 -1.04
CA CYS A 183 7.57 3.63 -1.35
C CYS A 183 7.31 4.65 -0.24
N ILE A 184 8.38 5.05 0.42
CA ILE A 184 8.37 6.01 1.52
C ILE A 184 8.92 7.34 1.01
N SER A 185 8.10 8.38 1.00
CA SER A 185 8.53 9.75 0.70
C SER A 185 9.41 10.29 1.83
N LEU A 186 10.39 11.11 1.51
CA LEU A 186 11.32 11.65 2.52
C LEU A 186 10.62 12.63 3.46
N ASP A 187 9.65 13.38 2.96
CA ASP A 187 8.82 14.33 3.70
C ASP A 187 7.57 13.70 4.34
N LYS A 188 7.35 12.40 4.13
CA LYS A 188 6.17 11.64 4.60
C LYS A 188 4.85 12.08 3.97
N ILE A 189 4.88 12.88 2.91
CA ILE A 189 3.71 13.30 2.14
C ILE A 189 3.66 12.51 0.82
N PRO A 190 2.54 11.89 0.45
CA PRO A 190 2.39 11.25 -0.85
C PRO A 190 2.57 12.23 -2.02
N TYR A 191 3.20 11.77 -3.09
CA TYR A 191 3.29 12.55 -4.33
C TYR A 191 2.09 12.20 -5.22
N ILE A 192 1.15 13.14 -5.31
CA ILE A 192 -0.09 13.01 -6.09
C ILE A 192 -0.27 14.29 -6.92
N GLY A 193 -0.49 14.14 -8.22
CA GLY A 193 -0.70 15.27 -9.12
C GLY A 193 0.25 15.27 -10.31
N ASP A 194 0.71 16.44 -10.73
CA ASP A 194 1.56 16.58 -11.90
C ASP A 194 2.91 15.87 -11.74
N PHE A 195 3.26 15.04 -12.72
CA PHE A 195 4.53 14.31 -12.70
C PHE A 195 5.74 15.26 -12.80
N SER A 196 5.65 16.24 -13.69
CA SER A 196 6.68 17.27 -13.91
C SER A 196 6.12 18.44 -14.72
N VAL A 197 6.64 19.63 -14.45
CA VAL A 197 6.31 20.84 -15.22
C VAL A 197 6.66 20.73 -16.72
N THR A 198 7.61 19.87 -17.08
CA THR A 198 8.02 19.65 -18.48
C THR A 198 7.20 18.57 -19.19
N MET A 199 6.33 17.87 -18.47
CA MET A 199 5.44 16.83 -19.01
C MET A 199 3.99 17.13 -18.61
N PRO A 200 3.37 18.20 -19.16
CA PRO A 200 1.98 18.53 -18.86
C PRO A 200 1.06 17.37 -19.26
N ASN A 201 -0.03 17.13 -18.50
CA ASN A 201 -0.95 16.01 -18.66
C ASN A 201 -0.36 14.62 -18.33
N VAL A 202 0.82 14.56 -17.73
CA VAL A 202 1.34 13.35 -17.09
C VAL A 202 1.22 13.53 -15.59
N TYR A 203 0.51 12.62 -14.94
CA TYR A 203 0.27 12.63 -13.50
C TYR A 203 0.98 11.47 -12.81
N VAL A 204 1.17 11.58 -11.52
CA VAL A 204 1.79 10.54 -10.69
C VAL A 204 0.99 10.33 -9.42
N ALA A 205 0.99 9.09 -8.95
CA ALA A 205 0.48 8.72 -7.64
C ALA A 205 1.44 7.71 -7.00
N THR A 206 2.21 8.16 -6.00
CA THR A 206 3.27 7.36 -5.37
C THR A 206 3.64 7.87 -3.98
N GLY A 207 4.53 7.15 -3.28
CA GLY A 207 5.03 7.55 -1.97
C GLY A 207 3.98 7.44 -0.86
N PHE A 208 3.14 6.42 -0.90
CA PHE A 208 1.98 6.27 0.00
C PHE A 208 2.31 5.83 1.42
N ASN A 209 3.59 5.71 1.78
CA ASN A 209 4.04 5.52 3.17
C ASN A 209 3.30 4.39 3.91
N LYS A 210 3.05 3.24 3.26
CA LYS A 210 2.29 2.07 3.76
C LYS A 210 0.77 2.27 3.89
N TRP A 211 0.24 3.42 3.45
CA TRP A 211 -1.21 3.73 3.45
C TRP A 211 -1.83 3.64 2.05
N GLY A 212 -1.40 2.65 1.25
CA GLY A 212 -1.70 2.54 -0.17
C GLY A 212 -3.20 2.51 -0.49
N ILE A 213 -4.02 1.79 0.26
CA ILE A 213 -5.47 1.67 -0.03
C ILE A 213 -6.17 3.02 0.15
N THR A 214 -5.96 3.69 1.28
CA THR A 214 -6.59 5.00 1.56
C THR A 214 -6.05 6.06 0.60
N SER A 215 -4.72 6.17 0.47
CA SER A 215 -4.09 7.18 -0.37
C SER A 215 -4.43 7.01 -1.85
N SER A 216 -4.61 5.78 -2.35
CA SER A 216 -4.98 5.57 -3.75
C SER A 216 -6.38 6.06 -4.09
N ASN A 217 -7.32 5.99 -3.14
CA ASN A 217 -8.67 6.54 -3.35
C ASN A 217 -8.64 8.08 -3.40
N VAL A 218 -7.89 8.71 -2.50
CA VAL A 218 -7.69 10.18 -2.53
C VAL A 218 -6.96 10.59 -3.82
N ALA A 219 -5.90 9.88 -4.19
CA ALA A 219 -5.15 10.15 -5.41
C ALA A 219 -6.01 10.02 -6.68
N ALA A 220 -6.90 9.04 -6.73
CA ALA A 220 -7.81 8.86 -7.86
C ALA A 220 -8.76 10.06 -7.99
N ASN A 221 -9.31 10.58 -6.89
CA ASN A 221 -10.17 11.76 -6.91
C ASN A 221 -9.40 13.01 -7.36
N ILE A 222 -8.24 13.30 -6.76
CA ILE A 222 -7.41 14.46 -7.13
C ILE A 222 -7.06 14.43 -8.63
N ILE A 223 -6.55 13.30 -9.13
CA ILE A 223 -6.12 13.20 -10.53
C ILE A 223 -7.31 13.24 -11.48
N ALA A 224 -8.44 12.62 -11.13
CA ALA A 224 -9.65 12.70 -11.94
C ALA A 224 -10.17 14.13 -12.04
N ASP A 225 -10.23 14.87 -10.95
CA ASP A 225 -10.67 16.26 -10.94
C ASP A 225 -9.71 17.15 -11.72
N LYS A 226 -8.39 16.96 -11.62
CA LYS A 226 -7.41 17.66 -12.47
C LYS A 226 -7.63 17.42 -13.97
N ILE A 227 -7.86 16.16 -14.37
CA ILE A 227 -8.13 15.82 -15.79
C ILE A 227 -9.44 16.47 -16.27
N LEU A 228 -10.43 16.57 -15.39
CA LEU A 228 -11.74 17.16 -15.69
C LEU A 228 -11.76 18.69 -15.54
N GLY A 229 -10.68 19.32 -15.10
CA GLY A 229 -10.62 20.76 -14.84
C GLY A 229 -11.50 21.21 -13.67
N LYS A 230 -11.70 20.38 -12.67
CA LYS A 230 -12.47 20.67 -11.46
C LYS A 230 -11.54 21.01 -10.29
N GLU A 231 -12.01 21.85 -9.39
CA GLU A 231 -11.35 22.08 -8.10
C GLU A 231 -11.49 20.85 -7.21
N ASN A 232 -10.47 20.58 -6.38
CA ASN A 232 -10.46 19.46 -5.43
C ASN A 232 -10.08 19.97 -4.04
N GLU A 233 -10.77 19.51 -3.01
CA GLU A 233 -10.55 19.95 -1.61
C GLU A 233 -9.20 19.52 -1.00
N TYR A 234 -8.51 18.58 -1.64
CA TYR A 234 -7.21 18.05 -1.21
C TYR A 234 -6.02 18.57 -2.03
N GLU A 235 -6.23 19.55 -2.92
CA GLU A 235 -5.20 20.12 -3.80
C GLU A 235 -4.54 21.38 -3.21
#